data_43f49b44592e421129d23f1e39bb923f
#
_entry.id   43f49b44592e421129d23f1e39bb923f
#
_cell.length_a   1.000
_cell.length_b   1.000
_cell.length_c   1.000
_cell.angle_alpha   90.00
_cell.angle_beta   90.00
_cell.angle_gamma   90.00
#
_symmetry.space_group_name_H-M   'P 1'
#
loop_
_entity.id
_entity.type
_entity.pdbx_description
1 polymer ?
#
loop_
_entity_poly.entity_id
_entity_poly.type
_entity_poly.pdbx_seq_one_letter_code
_entity_poly.pdbx_strand_id
1 'polypeptide(L)'
;MKKIYLYLLLAVVSSALKAQTLQHRLDSLLFNDPMMKTSEVGISVFDLTTGEQLFQYQDEKLYRPASTEKVVTSVSALATLGTDYTMNTRLQDTGKIENDTLKGNLYFVGGFDPEFMDEDLDSLVNVIAQSGIRYISDTLAADVSMTDSIYWGTGWSWDDVPASFQPYMSPLMLNR
;
A
#
# COMPACT_ATOMS: atom_id res chain seq x y z
N MET A 1 35.06 58.67 7.39
CA MET A 1 33.59 58.69 7.49
C MET A 1 32.91 57.90 6.38
N LYS A 2 33.20 58.10 5.09
CA LYS A 2 32.54 57.36 3.99
C LYS A 2 32.64 55.81 4.09
N LYS A 3 33.75 55.25 4.59
CA LYS A 3 33.91 53.78 4.76
C LYS A 3 33.02 53.21 5.87
N ILE A 4 32.76 53.96 6.92
CA ILE A 4 31.88 53.53 8.04
C ILE A 4 30.44 53.44 7.57
N TYR A 5 29.99 54.39 6.76
CA TYR A 5 28.63 54.31 6.19
C TYR A 5 28.44 53.13 5.22
N LEU A 6 29.49 52.78 4.48
CA LEU A 6 29.46 51.62 3.60
C LEU A 6 29.34 50.30 4.39
N TYR A 7 30.05 50.12 5.49
CA TYR A 7 29.95 48.96 6.36
C TYR A 7 28.59 48.87 7.09
N LEU A 8 28.06 50.02 7.53
CA LEU A 8 26.72 50.10 8.10
C LEU A 8 25.63 49.75 7.07
N LEU A 9 25.77 50.23 5.83
CA LEU A 9 24.85 49.91 4.75
C LEU A 9 24.90 48.40 4.38
N LEU A 10 26.09 47.81 4.30
CA LEU A 10 26.29 46.38 4.08
C LEU A 10 25.74 45.55 5.22
N ALA A 11 25.88 45.94 6.46
CA ALA A 11 25.33 45.26 7.62
C ALA A 11 23.79 45.31 7.65
N VAL A 12 23.19 46.41 7.23
CA VAL A 12 21.74 46.57 7.12
C VAL A 12 21.17 45.72 5.96
N VAL A 13 21.88 45.69 4.83
CA VAL A 13 21.47 44.85 3.68
C VAL A 13 21.61 43.36 3.98
N SER A 14 22.65 42.95 4.71
CA SER A 14 22.80 41.54 5.10
C SER A 14 21.75 41.08 6.14
N SER A 15 21.23 41.99 6.96
CA SER A 15 20.13 41.66 7.89
C SER A 15 18.76 41.55 7.21
N ALA A 16 18.59 42.09 6.00
CA ALA A 16 17.37 42.00 5.23
C ALA A 16 17.25 40.68 4.43
N LEU A 17 18.36 39.94 4.26
CA LEU A 17 18.39 38.60 3.62
C LEU A 17 18.21 37.48 4.65
N LYS A 18 17.26 37.62 5.55
CA LYS A 18 16.85 36.47 6.38
C LYS A 18 16.15 35.46 5.46
N ALA A 19 16.75 34.29 5.31
CA ALA A 19 16.05 33.17 4.73
C ALA A 19 14.71 33.00 5.50
N GLN A 20 13.60 32.98 4.78
CA GLN A 20 12.29 32.76 5.40
C GLN A 20 12.32 31.44 6.14
N THR A 21 11.90 31.44 7.40
CA THR A 21 11.79 30.20 8.18
C THR A 21 10.76 29.28 7.55
N LEU A 22 10.85 27.98 7.81
CA LEU A 22 9.86 27.00 7.39
C LEU A 22 8.44 27.44 7.78
N GLN A 23 8.30 27.89 9.04
CA GLN A 23 7.04 28.42 9.56
C GLN A 23 6.47 29.52 8.66
N HIS A 24 7.24 30.56 8.37
CA HIS A 24 6.79 31.69 7.57
C HIS A 24 6.40 31.29 6.14
N ARG A 25 7.12 30.34 5.55
CA ARG A 25 6.81 29.82 4.19
C ARG A 25 5.52 29.02 4.16
N LEU A 26 5.28 28.17 5.16
CA LEU A 26 4.08 27.39 5.28
C LEU A 26 2.86 28.25 5.60
N ASP A 27 3.01 29.22 6.53
CA ASP A 27 1.96 30.20 6.81
C ASP A 27 1.58 30.99 5.55
N SER A 28 2.58 31.45 4.80
CA SER A 28 2.34 32.18 3.55
C SER A 28 1.57 31.33 2.53
N LEU A 29 1.91 30.06 2.40
CA LEU A 29 1.20 29.14 1.53
C LEU A 29 -0.26 28.95 1.99
N LEU A 30 -0.47 28.64 3.25
CA LEU A 30 -1.80 28.37 3.80
C LEU A 30 -2.75 29.57 3.70
N PHE A 31 -2.23 30.77 3.97
CA PHE A 31 -3.10 31.95 4.08
C PHE A 31 -3.15 32.82 2.81
N ASN A 32 -2.24 32.65 1.86
CA ASN A 32 -2.22 33.45 0.64
C ASN A 32 -2.63 32.68 -0.62
N ASP A 33 -2.45 31.36 -0.65
CA ASP A 33 -2.87 30.56 -1.80
C ASP A 33 -4.40 30.42 -1.84
N PRO A 34 -5.06 30.76 -2.97
CA PRO A 34 -6.52 30.67 -3.10
C PRO A 34 -7.06 29.25 -2.92
N MET A 35 -6.32 28.22 -3.36
CA MET A 35 -6.73 26.83 -3.25
C MET A 35 -6.69 26.39 -1.77
N MET A 36 -5.62 26.74 -1.04
CA MET A 36 -5.49 26.40 0.36
C MET A 36 -6.60 27.04 1.22
N LYS A 37 -7.04 28.25 0.88
CA LYS A 37 -8.13 28.95 1.59
C LYS A 37 -9.48 28.24 1.48
N THR A 38 -9.69 27.46 0.43
CA THR A 38 -10.97 26.75 0.15
C THR A 38 -10.89 25.25 0.42
N SER A 39 -9.71 24.76 0.80
CA SER A 39 -9.47 23.36 1.08
C SER A 39 -9.45 23.08 2.59
N GLU A 40 -9.82 21.86 2.97
CA GLU A 40 -9.53 21.35 4.31
C GLU A 40 -8.09 20.85 4.32
N VAL A 41 -7.27 21.45 5.19
CA VAL A 41 -5.84 21.15 5.27
C VAL A 41 -5.45 20.90 6.71
N GLY A 42 -4.73 19.80 6.95
CA GLY A 42 -4.03 19.51 8.19
C GLY A 42 -2.55 19.27 7.88
N ILE A 43 -1.65 19.84 8.66
CA ILE A 43 -0.21 19.69 8.48
C ILE A 43 0.46 19.41 9.82
N SER A 44 1.28 18.36 9.86
CA SER A 44 2.15 18.04 10.97
C SER A 44 3.54 17.71 10.43
N VAL A 45 4.56 18.45 10.84
CA VAL A 45 5.95 18.28 10.38
C VAL A 45 6.85 18.03 11.56
N PHE A 46 7.57 16.92 11.53
CA PHE A 46 8.54 16.55 12.57
C PHE A 46 9.95 16.44 11.99
N ASP A 47 10.92 16.82 12.79
CA ASP A 47 12.31 16.40 12.59
C ASP A 47 12.47 14.98 13.13
N LEU A 48 12.69 14.01 12.25
CA LEU A 48 12.83 12.61 12.64
C LEU A 48 14.13 12.32 13.40
N THR A 49 15.13 13.22 13.34
CA THR A 49 16.40 13.08 14.06
C THR A 49 16.25 13.47 15.53
N THR A 50 15.55 14.58 15.77
CA THR A 50 15.36 15.13 17.12
C THR A 50 14.03 14.74 17.75
N GLY A 51 13.05 14.32 16.95
CA GLY A 51 11.67 14.11 17.37
C GLY A 51 10.90 15.40 17.64
N GLU A 52 11.46 16.55 17.24
CA GLU A 52 10.83 17.86 17.47
C GLU A 52 9.78 18.15 16.40
N GLN A 53 8.62 18.64 16.84
CA GLN A 53 7.58 19.13 15.94
C GLN A 53 7.95 20.52 15.42
N LEU A 54 8.23 20.60 14.13
CA LEU A 54 8.67 21.84 13.49
C LEU A 54 7.52 22.73 13.02
N PHE A 55 6.36 22.15 12.74
CA PHE A 55 5.17 22.86 12.28
C PHE A 55 3.91 22.03 12.54
N GLN A 56 2.84 22.71 12.92
CA GLN A 56 1.50 22.11 13.04
C GLN A 56 0.43 23.09 12.58
N TYR A 57 -0.58 22.57 11.91
CA TYR A 57 -1.76 23.31 11.49
C TYR A 57 -2.94 22.37 11.39
N GLN A 58 -3.94 22.54 12.23
CA GLN A 58 -5.17 21.72 12.25
C GLN A 58 -4.92 20.20 12.19
N ASP A 59 -3.81 19.73 12.73
CA ASP A 59 -3.34 18.34 12.65
C ASP A 59 -4.11 17.36 13.56
N GLU A 60 -4.91 17.87 14.49
CA GLU A 60 -5.82 17.07 15.34
C GLU A 60 -7.21 16.83 14.73
N LYS A 61 -7.50 17.42 13.56
CA LYS A 61 -8.78 17.21 12.89
C LYS A 61 -8.81 15.86 12.18
N LEU A 62 -10.01 15.30 12.08
CA LEU A 62 -10.25 14.10 11.29
C LEU A 62 -10.41 14.47 9.81
N TYR A 63 -9.63 13.83 8.98
CA TYR A 63 -9.65 13.97 7.52
C TYR A 63 -9.94 12.62 6.86
N ARG A 64 -10.42 12.65 5.61
CA ARG A 64 -10.51 11.43 4.81
C ARG A 64 -9.11 11.02 4.38
N PRO A 65 -8.61 9.85 4.81
CA PRO A 65 -7.22 9.46 4.55
C PRO A 65 -6.98 9.08 3.09
N ALA A 66 -8.01 8.64 2.38
CA ALA A 66 -7.87 8.06 1.05
C ALA A 66 -6.72 7.03 1.03
N SER A 67 -5.87 7.00 -0.04
CA SER A 67 -4.76 6.04 -0.12
C SER A 67 -3.68 6.20 0.93
N THR A 68 -3.67 7.28 1.72
CA THR A 68 -2.75 7.40 2.86
C THR A 68 -3.05 6.39 3.97
N GLU A 69 -4.27 5.84 4.02
CA GLU A 69 -4.63 4.71 4.90
C GLU A 69 -3.73 3.49 4.69
N LYS A 70 -3.20 3.29 3.48
CA LYS A 70 -2.27 2.19 3.18
C LYS A 70 -1.00 2.23 4.04
N VAL A 71 -0.56 3.41 4.48
CA VAL A 71 0.59 3.55 5.39
C VAL A 71 0.27 2.90 6.73
N VAL A 72 -0.91 3.17 7.28
CA VAL A 72 -1.35 2.59 8.57
C VAL A 72 -1.49 1.08 8.43
N THR A 73 -2.15 0.62 7.36
CA THR A 73 -2.32 -0.81 7.05
C THR A 73 -0.97 -1.52 6.94
N SER A 74 -0.02 -0.94 6.19
CA SER A 74 1.31 -1.54 5.97
C SER A 74 2.14 -1.61 7.25
N VAL A 75 2.14 -0.53 8.05
CA VAL A 75 2.84 -0.50 9.35
C VAL A 75 2.23 -1.51 10.31
N SER A 76 0.90 -1.61 10.35
CA SER A 76 0.19 -2.59 11.20
C SER A 76 0.50 -4.03 10.78
N ALA A 77 0.53 -4.29 9.48
CA ALA A 77 0.90 -5.60 8.93
C ALA A 77 2.35 -5.96 9.32
N LEU A 78 3.30 -5.06 9.11
CA LEU A 78 4.70 -5.28 9.49
C LEU A 78 4.87 -5.51 11.00
N ALA A 79 4.17 -4.76 11.82
CA ALA A 79 4.23 -4.90 13.28
C ALA A 79 3.61 -6.21 13.78
N THR A 80 2.61 -6.74 13.08
CA THR A 80 1.86 -7.93 13.49
C THR A 80 2.42 -9.21 12.89
N LEU A 81 2.77 -9.18 11.60
CA LEU A 81 3.18 -10.36 10.84
C LEU A 81 4.70 -10.49 10.72
N GLY A 82 5.44 -9.39 10.90
CA GLY A 82 6.89 -9.36 10.70
C GLY A 82 7.30 -9.22 9.23
N THR A 83 8.61 -9.09 9.01
CA THR A 83 9.21 -8.92 7.67
C THR A 83 9.29 -10.19 6.85
N ASP A 84 9.21 -11.34 7.49
CA ASP A 84 9.38 -12.66 6.86
C ASP A 84 8.04 -13.29 6.43
N TYR A 85 6.95 -12.59 6.70
CA TYR A 85 5.62 -13.04 6.27
C TYR A 85 5.52 -13.03 4.75
N THR A 86 5.04 -14.14 4.18
CA THR A 86 4.82 -14.30 2.74
C THR A 86 3.39 -14.72 2.46
N MET A 87 2.84 -14.17 1.38
CA MET A 87 1.59 -14.62 0.80
C MET A 87 1.91 -15.69 -0.25
N ASN A 88 1.17 -16.81 -0.24
CA ASN A 88 1.53 -17.94 -1.09
C ASN A 88 0.31 -18.57 -1.73
N THR A 89 0.29 -18.67 -3.04
CA THR A 89 -0.58 -19.59 -3.77
C THR A 89 0.13 -20.93 -3.93
N ARG A 90 -0.54 -22.03 -3.64
CA ARG A 90 0.08 -23.36 -3.61
C ARG A 90 -0.82 -24.43 -4.20
N LEU A 91 -0.17 -25.52 -4.66
CA LEU A 91 -0.85 -26.74 -5.03
C LEU A 91 -0.94 -27.69 -3.84
N GLN A 92 -2.06 -28.37 -3.72
CA GLN A 92 -2.29 -29.40 -2.73
C GLN A 92 -3.09 -30.53 -3.33
N ASP A 93 -2.68 -31.77 -3.09
CA ASP A 93 -3.43 -32.96 -3.52
C ASP A 93 -3.87 -33.81 -2.32
N THR A 94 -4.84 -34.68 -2.56
CA THR A 94 -5.36 -35.60 -1.54
C THR A 94 -5.18 -37.07 -1.93
N GLY A 95 -4.38 -37.35 -2.96
CA GLY A 95 -4.31 -38.64 -3.55
C GLY A 95 -2.92 -39.24 -3.72
N LYS A 96 -2.86 -40.25 -4.58
CA LYS A 96 -1.60 -40.88 -5.01
C LYS A 96 -1.52 -40.88 -6.52
N ILE A 97 -0.31 -40.79 -7.05
CA ILE A 97 -0.08 -40.89 -8.49
C ILE A 97 0.11 -42.33 -8.83
N GLU A 98 -0.78 -42.86 -9.70
CA GLU A 98 -0.73 -44.21 -10.22
C GLU A 98 -0.91 -44.16 -11.75
N ASN A 99 0.06 -44.69 -12.49
CA ASN A 99 0.05 -44.73 -13.95
C ASN A 99 -0.33 -43.39 -14.58
N ASP A 100 0.44 -42.34 -14.26
CA ASP A 100 0.26 -40.94 -14.72
C ASP A 100 -1.09 -40.27 -14.29
N THR A 101 -1.83 -40.89 -13.42
CA THR A 101 -3.11 -40.39 -12.91
C THR A 101 -3.01 -40.09 -11.43
N LEU A 102 -3.37 -38.87 -11.03
CA LEU A 102 -3.64 -38.54 -9.63
C LEU A 102 -4.99 -39.16 -9.24
N LYS A 103 -4.95 -40.18 -8.38
CA LYS A 103 -6.15 -40.80 -7.79
C LYS A 103 -6.59 -40.00 -6.58
N GLY A 104 -7.30 -38.90 -6.81
CA GLY A 104 -7.74 -37.95 -5.79
C GLY A 104 -7.98 -36.56 -6.38
N ASN A 105 -8.09 -35.58 -5.49
CA ASN A 105 -8.34 -34.18 -5.85
C ASN A 105 -7.03 -33.42 -5.97
N LEU A 106 -7.04 -32.39 -6.80
CA LEU A 106 -6.01 -31.35 -6.88
C LEU A 106 -6.62 -29.98 -6.60
N TYR A 107 -6.00 -29.23 -5.70
CA TYR A 107 -6.44 -27.91 -5.28
C TYR A 107 -5.40 -26.84 -5.59
N PHE A 108 -5.85 -25.73 -6.17
CA PHE A 108 -5.14 -24.46 -6.11
C PHE A 108 -5.60 -23.72 -4.87
N VAL A 109 -4.73 -23.64 -3.86
CA VAL A 109 -5.05 -23.01 -2.58
C VAL A 109 -4.56 -21.58 -2.59
N GLY A 110 -5.50 -20.63 -2.56
CA GLY A 110 -5.21 -19.21 -2.56
C GLY A 110 -4.74 -18.72 -1.18
N GLY A 111 -3.81 -17.79 -1.19
CA GLY A 111 -3.24 -17.16 0.00
C GLY A 111 -3.20 -15.65 -0.05
N PHE A 112 -4.11 -15.01 -0.77
CA PHE A 112 -4.14 -13.56 -0.97
C PHE A 112 -2.86 -12.99 -1.59
N ASP A 113 -2.19 -13.76 -2.46
CA ASP A 113 -1.01 -13.30 -3.17
C ASP A 113 -1.41 -12.29 -4.25
N PRO A 114 -1.10 -10.99 -4.08
CA PRO A 114 -1.49 -9.95 -5.04
C PRO A 114 -0.59 -9.93 -6.28
N GLU A 115 0.48 -10.71 -6.29
CA GLU A 115 1.45 -10.79 -7.38
C GLU A 115 1.32 -12.10 -8.18
N PHE A 116 0.26 -12.91 -7.94
CA PHE A 116 0.03 -14.15 -8.66
C PHE A 116 -0.43 -13.86 -10.09
N MET A 117 0.46 -14.09 -11.04
CA MET A 117 0.31 -13.76 -12.46
C MET A 117 0.23 -15.03 -13.32
N ASP A 118 0.01 -14.87 -14.63
CA ASP A 118 -0.04 -15.98 -15.59
C ASP A 118 1.22 -16.84 -15.57
N GLU A 119 2.39 -16.22 -15.42
CA GLU A 119 3.67 -16.92 -15.38
C GLU A 119 3.81 -17.80 -14.11
N ASP A 120 3.21 -17.38 -13.00
CA ASP A 120 3.19 -18.16 -11.76
C ASP A 120 2.23 -19.34 -11.90
N LEU A 121 1.08 -19.12 -12.53
CA LEU A 121 0.14 -20.18 -12.85
C LEU A 121 0.77 -21.22 -13.78
N ASP A 122 1.45 -20.79 -14.84
CA ASP A 122 2.19 -21.67 -15.76
C ASP A 122 3.27 -22.45 -15.00
N SER A 123 3.95 -21.82 -14.06
CA SER A 123 4.96 -22.48 -13.22
C SER A 123 4.32 -23.58 -12.35
N LEU A 124 3.16 -23.34 -11.76
CA LEU A 124 2.43 -24.36 -11.01
C LEU A 124 1.95 -25.50 -11.90
N VAL A 125 1.45 -25.20 -13.09
CA VAL A 125 1.05 -26.22 -14.08
C VAL A 125 2.25 -27.07 -14.50
N ASN A 126 3.41 -26.46 -14.69
CA ASN A 126 4.64 -27.20 -15.02
C ASN A 126 5.06 -28.12 -13.86
N VAL A 127 4.88 -27.73 -12.60
CA VAL A 127 5.13 -28.60 -11.44
C VAL A 127 4.23 -29.84 -11.50
N ILE A 128 2.94 -29.67 -11.81
CA ILE A 128 2.00 -30.80 -11.99
C ILE A 128 2.50 -31.75 -13.10
N ALA A 129 2.87 -31.20 -14.25
CA ALA A 129 3.35 -32.00 -15.37
C ALA A 129 4.67 -32.74 -15.03
N GLN A 130 5.60 -32.08 -14.35
CA GLN A 130 6.87 -32.69 -13.91
C GLN A 130 6.68 -33.76 -12.84
N SER A 131 5.61 -33.69 -12.06
CA SER A 131 5.24 -34.74 -11.10
C SER A 131 4.74 -36.03 -11.78
N GLY A 132 4.63 -36.01 -13.11
CA GLY A 132 4.13 -37.16 -13.88
C GLY A 132 2.61 -37.27 -13.95
N ILE A 133 1.89 -36.26 -13.46
CA ILE A 133 0.42 -36.22 -13.52
C ILE A 133 -0.02 -35.76 -14.88
N ARG A 134 -0.77 -36.60 -15.57
CA ARG A 134 -1.46 -36.29 -16.83
C ARG A 134 -2.97 -36.26 -16.69
N TYR A 135 -3.47 -36.98 -15.73
CA TYR A 135 -4.91 -37.10 -15.47
C TYR A 135 -5.19 -36.92 -13.98
N ILE A 136 -6.35 -36.36 -13.68
CA ILE A 136 -6.90 -36.23 -12.32
C ILE A 136 -8.20 -37.01 -12.31
N SER A 137 -8.33 -38.00 -11.42
CA SER A 137 -9.51 -38.90 -11.42
C SER A 137 -10.74 -38.24 -10.80
N ASP A 138 -10.54 -37.32 -9.84
CA ASP A 138 -11.64 -36.76 -9.08
C ASP A 138 -11.82 -35.26 -9.41
N THR A 139 -11.47 -34.37 -8.51
CA THR A 139 -11.78 -32.95 -8.65
C THR A 139 -10.51 -32.08 -8.85
N LEU A 140 -10.58 -31.13 -9.78
CA LEU A 140 -9.72 -29.97 -9.81
C LEU A 140 -10.51 -28.79 -9.26
N ALA A 141 -10.03 -28.17 -8.20
CA ALA A 141 -10.75 -27.08 -7.53
C ALA A 141 -9.82 -25.92 -7.12
N ALA A 142 -10.42 -24.73 -7.03
CA ALA A 142 -9.84 -23.58 -6.37
C ALA A 142 -10.31 -23.58 -4.90
N ASP A 143 -9.35 -23.54 -3.98
CA ASP A 143 -9.63 -23.42 -2.56
C ASP A 143 -9.46 -21.95 -2.13
N VAL A 144 -10.57 -21.32 -1.79
CA VAL A 144 -10.65 -19.93 -1.30
C VAL A 144 -11.11 -19.86 0.15
N SER A 145 -10.96 -20.94 0.89
CA SER A 145 -11.46 -21.08 2.27
C SER A 145 -10.69 -20.24 3.30
N MET A 146 -9.62 -19.54 2.89
CA MET A 146 -8.86 -18.66 3.78
C MET A 146 -9.67 -17.45 4.29
N THR A 147 -10.77 -17.11 3.61
CA THR A 147 -11.72 -16.08 4.04
C THR A 147 -13.16 -16.61 3.97
N ASP A 148 -14.10 -15.84 4.50
CA ASP A 148 -15.52 -16.09 4.29
C ASP A 148 -15.93 -15.83 2.82
N SER A 149 -17.19 -16.06 2.50
CA SER A 149 -17.73 -15.83 1.15
C SER A 149 -18.13 -14.38 0.89
N ILE A 150 -17.67 -13.44 1.71
CA ILE A 150 -17.93 -12.02 1.55
C ILE A 150 -16.78 -11.40 0.75
N TYR A 151 -16.99 -11.29 -0.56
CA TYR A 151 -15.99 -10.71 -1.49
C TYR A 151 -16.01 -9.18 -1.54
N TRP A 152 -16.78 -8.56 -0.68
CA TRP A 152 -17.10 -7.14 -0.70
C TRP A 152 -17.00 -6.53 0.69
N GLY A 153 -16.25 -5.46 0.86
CA GLY A 153 -16.09 -4.77 2.13
C GLY A 153 -17.34 -4.00 2.53
N THR A 154 -17.70 -4.04 3.82
CA THR A 154 -18.78 -3.22 4.37
C THR A 154 -18.48 -1.74 4.16
N GLY A 155 -19.44 -1.00 3.61
CA GLY A 155 -19.31 0.43 3.33
C GLY A 155 -18.57 0.77 2.02
N TRP A 156 -18.21 -0.23 1.21
CA TRP A 156 -17.72 0.02 -0.14
C TRP A 156 -18.83 0.53 -1.04
N SER A 157 -18.51 1.49 -1.90
CA SER A 157 -19.46 2.04 -2.86
C SER A 157 -19.68 1.07 -4.01
N TRP A 158 -20.93 0.78 -4.34
CA TRP A 158 -21.30 -0.13 -5.43
C TRP A 158 -20.88 0.40 -6.81
N ASP A 159 -20.77 1.72 -6.95
CA ASP A 159 -20.42 2.42 -8.18
C ASP A 159 -18.90 2.47 -8.46
N ASP A 160 -18.09 2.03 -7.50
CA ASP A 160 -16.66 1.84 -7.71
C ASP A 160 -16.34 0.52 -8.45
N VAL A 161 -17.31 -0.38 -8.60
CA VAL A 161 -17.15 -1.62 -9.37
C VAL A 161 -17.53 -1.37 -10.84
N PRO A 162 -16.76 -1.84 -11.81
CA PRO A 162 -15.61 -2.77 -11.75
C PRO A 162 -14.24 -2.06 -11.84
N ALA A 163 -14.03 -0.99 -11.12
CA ALA A 163 -12.76 -0.28 -11.17
C ALA A 163 -11.59 -1.16 -10.69
N SER A 164 -10.44 -1.03 -11.34
CA SER A 164 -9.24 -1.82 -11.03
C SER A 164 -8.70 -1.62 -9.61
N PHE A 165 -9.04 -0.50 -8.96
CA PHE A 165 -8.68 -0.24 -7.56
C PHE A 165 -9.63 -0.87 -6.54
N GLN A 166 -10.73 -1.49 -6.99
CA GLN A 166 -11.73 -2.15 -6.14
C GLN A 166 -12.14 -3.51 -6.71
N PRO A 167 -11.21 -4.47 -6.79
CA PRO A 167 -11.52 -5.83 -7.19
C PRO A 167 -12.33 -6.54 -6.10
N TYR A 168 -13.04 -7.59 -6.48
CA TYR A 168 -13.58 -8.53 -5.50
C TYR A 168 -12.45 -9.19 -4.73
N MET A 169 -12.58 -9.26 -3.40
CA MET A 169 -11.56 -9.89 -2.56
C MET A 169 -11.71 -11.39 -2.59
N SER A 170 -10.70 -12.07 -3.09
CA SER A 170 -10.62 -13.55 -3.08
C SER A 170 -9.21 -13.98 -2.69
N PRO A 171 -9.04 -15.03 -1.89
CA PRO A 171 -7.71 -15.59 -1.62
C PRO A 171 -6.96 -16.07 -2.86
N LEU A 172 -7.68 -16.42 -3.92
CA LEU A 172 -7.12 -16.79 -5.22
C LEU A 172 -7.57 -15.77 -6.27
N MET A 173 -6.65 -14.94 -6.69
CA MET A 173 -6.82 -13.97 -7.78
C MET A 173 -5.68 -14.15 -8.77
N LEU A 174 -5.96 -13.98 -10.05
CA LEU A 174 -4.99 -14.04 -11.14
C LEU A 174 -4.98 -12.69 -11.85
N ASN A 175 -3.78 -12.15 -12.11
CA ASN A 175 -3.55 -10.91 -12.87
C ASN A 175 -4.14 -9.64 -12.23
N ARG A 176 -4.22 -9.56 -10.90
CA ARG A 176 -4.66 -8.39 -10.11
C ARG A 176 -6.09 -7.93 -10.39
#